data_84f66bdeb4cec89e719e8f991e4be288
#
_entry.id   84f66bdeb4cec89e719e8f991e4be288
#
_cell.length_a   1.000
_cell.length_b   1.000
_cell.length_c   1.000
_cell.angle_alpha   90.00
_cell.angle_beta   90.00
_cell.angle_gamma   90.00
#
_symmetry.space_group_name_H-M   'P 1'
#
loop_
_entity.id
_entity.type
_entity.pdbx_description
1 polymer ?
#
loop_
_entity_poly.entity_id
_entity_poly.type
_entity_poly.pdbx_seq_one_letter_code
_entity_poly.pdbx_strand_id
1 'polypeptide(L)'
;MRPAFDADVIIAGAGLSGLSLAVALLDAGLPEDARVVLVDPRETLSGADRTWCFFDLVPHAFESAITHRWSRWRVRNGAAEVLRSAPGISYCTIPGERFYELALERLAAAGQRIELVLGVTVEHLEDRGAHVDVHTSAGVLRARLAMDSRPPSLTRAADDGNDVNLLQHFRGRVVRSTEPVFEADTATLMDFDVSQADGIHFIYVLPFDAHTALVESTFFTERPLPDAVYEAAIDTWLTRRLPGVVFQTISHESGVIPMTTEPFDAWPSPRIVRIGTAGGHVKPSSGYAFLAVQRFVREFAPRVVSALRVDGCAEPPAARSRRTIALDTIFLSYLRSRPERAPDTFYRLFERVPPAVLARFLSDTGTLADDLTVMRTSDSPRLALEAIRATPLLRRKTR
;
A
#
# COMPACT_ATOMS: atom_id res chain seq x y z
N MET A 1 13.47 -14.04 -38.26
CA MET A 1 12.55 -12.89 -38.16
C MET A 1 11.92 -12.97 -36.77
N ARG A 2 12.16 -11.99 -35.86
CA ARG A 2 11.39 -11.90 -34.63
C ARG A 2 9.92 -11.70 -34.99
N PRO A 3 8.96 -12.40 -34.35
CA PRO A 3 7.55 -12.08 -34.54
C PRO A 3 7.33 -10.60 -34.21
N ALA A 4 6.52 -9.92 -35.00
CA ALA A 4 6.20 -8.51 -34.78
C ALA A 4 5.29 -8.42 -33.52
N PHE A 5 5.87 -8.08 -32.37
CA PHE A 5 5.15 -7.73 -31.16
C PHE A 5 4.89 -6.24 -31.12
N ASP A 6 3.78 -5.84 -30.51
CA ASP A 6 3.47 -4.43 -30.28
C ASP A 6 4.39 -3.83 -29.21
N ALA A 7 4.83 -4.65 -28.25
CA ALA A 7 5.82 -4.32 -27.21
C ALA A 7 6.61 -5.54 -26.73
N ASP A 8 7.76 -5.33 -26.10
CA ASP A 8 8.45 -6.39 -25.37
C ASP A 8 7.79 -6.63 -24.01
N VAL A 9 7.35 -5.57 -23.35
CA VAL A 9 6.62 -5.64 -22.08
C VAL A 9 5.36 -4.77 -22.16
N ILE A 10 4.22 -5.31 -21.78
CA ILE A 10 3.00 -4.53 -21.51
C ILE A 10 2.75 -4.53 -20.01
N ILE A 11 2.53 -3.33 -19.45
CA ILE A 11 2.17 -3.12 -18.06
C ILE A 11 0.71 -2.67 -18.01
N ALA A 12 -0.18 -3.51 -17.48
CA ALA A 12 -1.58 -3.18 -17.30
C ALA A 12 -1.75 -2.38 -16.00
N GLY A 13 -2.07 -1.10 -16.15
CA GLY A 13 -2.22 -0.13 -15.07
C GLY A 13 -0.98 0.76 -14.87
N ALA A 14 -1.19 2.08 -14.90
CA ALA A 14 -0.19 3.11 -14.65
C ALA A 14 -0.33 3.71 -13.22
N GLY A 15 -0.64 2.88 -12.23
CA GLY A 15 -0.63 3.27 -10.81
C GLY A 15 0.76 3.17 -10.19
N LEU A 16 0.81 3.17 -8.83
CA LEU A 16 2.06 3.06 -8.06
C LEU A 16 2.98 1.95 -8.60
N SER A 17 2.47 0.74 -8.76
CA SER A 17 3.29 -0.42 -9.10
C SER A 17 3.73 -0.42 -10.56
N GLY A 18 2.82 -0.05 -11.48
CA GLY A 18 3.13 -0.02 -12.92
C GLY A 18 4.17 1.05 -13.25
N LEU A 19 3.99 2.28 -12.78
CA LEU A 19 4.95 3.36 -13.00
C LEU A 19 6.28 3.11 -12.27
N SER A 20 6.25 2.59 -11.03
CA SER A 20 7.47 2.22 -10.33
C SER A 20 8.27 1.15 -11.07
N LEU A 21 7.59 0.15 -11.66
CA LEU A 21 8.27 -0.86 -12.47
C LEU A 21 8.85 -0.25 -13.75
N ALA A 22 8.11 0.61 -14.45
CA ALA A 22 8.61 1.25 -15.65
C ALA A 22 9.89 2.07 -15.38
N VAL A 23 9.88 2.86 -14.29
CA VAL A 23 11.08 3.60 -13.85
C VAL A 23 12.22 2.63 -13.48
N ALA A 24 11.93 1.57 -12.74
CA ALA A 24 12.94 0.59 -12.33
C ALA A 24 13.55 -0.18 -13.53
N LEU A 25 12.78 -0.41 -14.62
CA LEU A 25 13.30 -1.00 -15.85
C LEU A 25 14.33 -0.10 -16.52
N LEU A 26 14.11 1.22 -16.52
CA LEU A 26 15.10 2.18 -17.02
C LEU A 26 16.38 2.14 -16.17
N ASP A 27 16.23 2.16 -14.84
CA ASP A 27 17.35 2.10 -13.90
C ASP A 27 18.13 0.78 -14.00
N ALA A 28 17.47 -0.32 -14.36
CA ALA A 28 18.09 -1.61 -14.58
C ALA A 28 18.76 -1.77 -15.95
N GLY A 29 18.78 -0.74 -16.78
CA GLY A 29 19.39 -0.75 -18.11
C GLY A 29 18.50 -1.45 -19.15
N LEU A 30 17.25 -1.03 -19.25
CA LEU A 30 16.34 -1.47 -20.32
C LEU A 30 17.04 -1.32 -21.68
N PRO A 31 17.12 -2.38 -22.53
CA PRO A 31 17.76 -2.32 -23.83
C PRO A 31 17.22 -1.17 -24.70
N GLU A 32 18.06 -0.57 -25.53
CA GLU A 32 17.68 0.57 -26.35
C GLU A 32 16.62 0.24 -27.41
N ASP A 33 16.62 -1.01 -27.87
CA ASP A 33 15.66 -1.57 -28.83
C ASP A 33 14.41 -2.17 -28.16
N ALA A 34 14.34 -2.20 -26.83
CA ALA A 34 13.18 -2.72 -26.12
C ALA A 34 12.08 -1.66 -26.00
N ARG A 35 10.84 -2.10 -26.16
CA ARG A 35 9.64 -1.29 -26.05
C ARG A 35 8.77 -1.74 -24.89
N VAL A 36 8.43 -0.82 -24.03
CA VAL A 36 7.50 -1.02 -22.89
C VAL A 36 6.26 -0.16 -23.12
N VAL A 37 5.08 -0.76 -22.99
CA VAL A 37 3.81 -0.05 -23.11
C VAL A 37 3.05 -0.16 -21.80
N LEU A 38 2.70 0.97 -21.18
CA LEU A 38 1.77 1.04 -20.06
C LEU A 38 0.38 1.34 -20.60
N VAL A 39 -0.62 0.59 -20.13
CA VAL A 39 -2.02 0.79 -20.55
C VAL A 39 -2.87 1.08 -19.32
N ASP A 40 -3.60 2.19 -19.31
CA ASP A 40 -4.43 2.59 -18.16
C ASP A 40 -5.79 3.14 -18.62
N PRO A 41 -6.90 2.78 -17.94
CA PRO A 41 -8.23 3.23 -18.33
C PRO A 41 -8.49 4.72 -18.05
N ARG A 42 -7.68 5.38 -17.23
CA ARG A 42 -7.81 6.81 -16.95
C ARG A 42 -7.36 7.64 -18.15
N GLU A 43 -8.07 8.71 -18.42
CA GLU A 43 -7.69 9.66 -19.48
C GLU A 43 -6.53 10.56 -19.07
N THR A 44 -6.34 10.76 -17.75
CA THR A 44 -5.25 11.56 -17.18
C THR A 44 -4.72 10.92 -15.89
N LEU A 45 -3.47 11.18 -15.57
CA LEU A 45 -2.83 10.73 -14.32
C LEU A 45 -2.59 11.96 -13.42
N SER A 46 -3.64 12.45 -12.77
CA SER A 46 -3.54 13.62 -11.88
C SER A 46 -3.01 13.28 -10.48
N GLY A 47 -3.36 12.09 -9.96
CA GLY A 47 -2.93 11.64 -8.64
C GLY A 47 -3.43 12.43 -7.45
N ALA A 48 -4.32 13.40 -7.66
CA ALA A 48 -4.86 14.25 -6.60
C ALA A 48 -5.77 13.50 -5.60
N ASP A 49 -6.05 12.24 -5.85
CA ASP A 49 -7.00 11.38 -5.14
C ASP A 49 -6.35 10.44 -4.14
N ARG A 50 -5.01 10.50 -3.96
CA ARG A 50 -4.30 9.57 -3.09
C ARG A 50 -2.99 10.10 -2.55
N THR A 51 -2.64 9.58 -1.38
CA THR A 51 -1.42 9.90 -0.64
C THR A 51 -0.77 8.61 -0.18
N TRP A 52 0.54 8.46 -0.37
CA TRP A 52 1.28 7.34 0.19
C TRP A 52 2.10 7.78 1.39
N CYS A 53 1.86 7.11 2.51
CA CYS A 53 2.57 7.36 3.76
C CYS A 53 3.35 6.12 4.19
N PHE A 54 4.55 6.31 4.71
CA PHE A 54 5.45 5.23 5.10
C PHE A 54 6.56 5.71 6.03
N PHE A 55 7.17 4.80 6.77
CA PHE A 55 8.43 5.07 7.45
C PHE A 55 9.58 5.01 6.45
N ASP A 56 10.39 6.07 6.40
CA ASP A 56 11.54 6.16 5.49
C ASP A 56 12.68 5.24 5.98
N LEU A 57 12.70 4.01 5.46
CA LEU A 57 13.59 2.94 5.92
C LEU A 57 14.52 2.39 4.85
N VAL A 58 14.21 2.62 3.59
CA VAL A 58 14.97 2.08 2.45
C VAL A 58 15.00 3.09 1.31
N PRO A 59 16.15 3.26 0.64
CA PRO A 59 16.25 4.14 -0.53
C PRO A 59 15.31 3.71 -1.65
N HIS A 60 14.71 4.68 -2.35
CA HIS A 60 13.83 4.45 -3.48
C HIS A 60 13.93 5.57 -4.54
N ALA A 61 13.44 5.31 -5.75
CA ALA A 61 13.58 6.23 -6.88
C ALA A 61 12.76 7.54 -6.75
N PHE A 62 11.88 7.64 -5.76
CA PHE A 62 10.93 8.74 -5.57
C PHE A 62 11.23 9.59 -4.32
N GLU A 63 12.47 9.63 -3.88
CA GLU A 63 12.90 10.39 -2.70
C GLU A 63 12.55 11.90 -2.84
N SER A 64 12.75 12.47 -4.02
CA SER A 64 12.45 13.88 -4.31
C SER A 64 10.95 14.20 -4.38
N ALA A 65 10.09 13.18 -4.40
CA ALA A 65 8.64 13.36 -4.35
C ALA A 65 8.09 13.44 -2.92
N ILE A 66 8.91 13.17 -1.90
CA ILE A 66 8.52 13.32 -0.50
C ILE A 66 8.30 14.81 -0.20
N THR A 67 7.08 15.16 0.22
CA THR A 67 6.74 16.56 0.54
C THR A 67 6.86 16.87 2.02
N HIS A 68 6.59 15.90 2.90
CA HIS A 68 6.66 16.09 4.35
C HIS A 68 7.31 14.90 5.03
N ARG A 69 8.01 15.22 6.15
CA ARG A 69 8.69 14.26 7.03
C ARG A 69 8.38 14.62 8.48
N TRP A 70 7.77 13.68 9.20
CA TRP A 70 7.51 13.83 10.63
C TRP A 70 8.56 13.05 11.40
N SER A 71 9.28 13.74 12.28
CA SER A 71 10.28 13.13 13.15
C SER A 71 9.68 12.41 14.36
N ARG A 72 8.41 12.70 14.66
CA ARG A 72 7.64 12.13 15.76
C ARG A 72 6.31 11.58 15.25
N TRP A 73 5.83 10.55 15.93
CA TRP A 73 4.51 9.99 15.69
C TRP A 73 3.80 9.67 17.00
N ARG A 74 2.49 9.79 16.98
CA ARG A 74 1.60 9.73 18.11
C ARG A 74 0.54 8.67 17.92
N VAL A 75 0.20 7.98 19.04
CA VAL A 75 -1.00 7.14 19.13
C VAL A 75 -1.74 7.51 20.41
N ARG A 76 -3.08 7.59 20.34
CA ARG A 76 -3.97 7.88 21.47
C ARG A 76 -5.00 6.80 21.67
N ASN A 77 -5.36 6.56 22.96
CA ASN A 77 -6.47 5.70 23.34
C ASN A 77 -7.16 6.32 24.55
N GLY A 78 -8.30 6.99 24.33
CA GLY A 78 -8.97 7.83 25.34
C GLY A 78 -8.07 8.96 25.80
N ALA A 79 -7.85 9.04 27.12
CA ALA A 79 -6.97 10.04 27.74
C ALA A 79 -5.47 9.67 27.64
N ALA A 80 -5.14 8.43 27.32
CA ALA A 80 -3.76 7.97 27.22
C ALA A 80 -3.15 8.35 25.86
N GLU A 81 -1.91 8.83 25.90
CA GLU A 81 -1.14 9.22 24.73
C GLU A 81 0.26 8.65 24.79
N VAL A 82 0.76 8.18 23.66
CA VAL A 82 2.15 7.82 23.48
C VAL A 82 2.75 8.56 22.29
N LEU A 83 3.81 9.32 22.53
CA LEU A 83 4.60 10.02 21.52
C LEU A 83 5.91 9.29 21.34
N ARG A 84 6.29 9.01 20.09
CA ARG A 84 7.50 8.24 19.73
C ARG A 84 8.31 8.95 18.67
N SER A 85 9.59 8.64 18.67
CA SER A 85 10.56 9.00 17.64
C SER A 85 11.65 7.94 17.60
N ALA A 86 12.39 7.87 16.49
CA ALA A 86 13.57 7.03 16.40
C ALA A 86 14.66 7.79 15.60
N PRO A 87 15.94 7.81 16.05
CA PRO A 87 17.00 8.46 15.34
C PRO A 87 17.12 7.95 13.90
N GLY A 88 17.15 8.88 12.93
CA GLY A 88 17.30 8.57 11.51
C GLY A 88 16.06 7.95 10.84
N ILE A 89 14.93 7.86 11.53
CA ILE A 89 13.66 7.38 10.97
C ILE A 89 12.63 8.50 11.03
N SER A 90 12.02 8.80 9.88
CA SER A 90 10.88 9.71 9.78
C SER A 90 9.67 8.97 9.20
N TYR A 91 8.49 9.39 9.59
CA TYR A 91 7.28 9.06 8.86
C TYR A 91 7.12 10.06 7.73
N CYS A 92 6.87 9.61 6.52
CA CYS A 92 6.93 10.44 5.32
C CYS A 92 5.65 10.35 4.50
N THR A 93 5.41 11.35 3.68
CA THR A 93 4.33 11.34 2.71
C THR A 93 4.79 11.75 1.31
N ILE A 94 4.23 11.04 0.33
CA ILE A 94 4.31 11.37 -1.10
C ILE A 94 2.87 11.55 -1.60
N PRO A 95 2.43 12.78 -1.92
CA PRO A 95 1.18 12.99 -2.65
C PRO A 95 1.22 12.31 -4.01
N GLY A 96 0.09 11.75 -4.45
CA GLY A 96 0.01 11.07 -5.73
C GLY A 96 0.44 11.94 -6.90
N GLU A 97 0.05 13.22 -6.89
CA GLU A 97 0.45 14.21 -7.90
C GLU A 97 1.97 14.28 -8.07
N ARG A 98 2.72 14.41 -6.96
CA ARG A 98 4.20 14.48 -6.99
C ARG A 98 4.84 13.17 -7.48
N PHE A 99 4.25 12.04 -7.10
CA PHE A 99 4.70 10.74 -7.60
C PHE A 99 4.51 10.62 -9.12
N TYR A 100 3.32 10.98 -9.62
CA TYR A 100 3.03 10.92 -11.07
C TYR A 100 3.90 11.88 -11.86
N GLU A 101 4.05 13.13 -11.39
CA GLU A 101 4.95 14.10 -12.03
C GLU A 101 6.36 13.52 -12.22
N LEU A 102 6.99 13.06 -11.13
CA LEU A 102 8.34 12.52 -11.18
C LEU A 102 8.43 11.26 -12.05
N ALA A 103 7.44 10.36 -11.96
CA ALA A 103 7.41 9.17 -12.80
C ALA A 103 7.32 9.54 -14.28
N LEU A 104 6.38 10.42 -14.65
CA LEU A 104 6.17 10.83 -16.04
C LEU A 104 7.36 11.59 -16.61
N GLU A 105 8.04 12.44 -15.83
CA GLU A 105 9.29 13.09 -16.23
C GLU A 105 10.37 12.04 -16.58
N ARG A 106 10.50 11.00 -15.74
CA ARG A 106 11.46 9.90 -15.97
C ARG A 106 11.13 9.11 -17.23
N LEU A 107 9.85 8.84 -17.47
CA LEU A 107 9.39 8.12 -18.66
C LEU A 107 9.59 8.97 -19.93
N ALA A 108 9.29 10.26 -19.88
CA ALA A 108 9.48 11.17 -21.01
C ALA A 108 10.96 11.26 -21.42
N ALA A 109 11.89 11.26 -20.46
CA ALA A 109 13.33 11.23 -20.72
C ALA A 109 13.81 9.95 -21.42
N ALA A 110 13.03 8.86 -21.35
CA ALA A 110 13.33 7.60 -22.03
C ALA A 110 12.96 7.60 -23.52
N GLY A 111 12.26 8.63 -24.00
CA GLY A 111 11.83 8.76 -25.40
C GLY A 111 10.84 7.66 -25.79
N GLN A 112 11.02 7.07 -26.98
CA GLN A 112 10.10 6.07 -27.54
C GLN A 112 10.20 4.67 -26.90
N ARG A 113 11.11 4.45 -25.97
CA ARG A 113 11.27 3.14 -25.30
C ARG A 113 10.11 2.82 -24.38
N ILE A 114 9.46 3.84 -23.82
CA ILE A 114 8.31 3.67 -22.94
C ILE A 114 7.16 4.52 -23.48
N GLU A 115 6.06 3.86 -23.78
CA GLU A 115 4.82 4.48 -24.24
C GLU A 115 3.74 4.36 -23.16
N LEU A 116 2.97 5.44 -22.96
CA LEU A 116 1.83 5.48 -22.06
C LEU A 116 0.55 5.62 -22.88
N VAL A 117 -0.30 4.61 -22.84
CA VAL A 117 -1.61 4.55 -23.51
C VAL A 117 -2.69 4.76 -22.47
N LEU A 118 -3.32 5.93 -22.49
CA LEU A 118 -4.40 6.30 -21.56
C LEU A 118 -5.77 6.15 -22.22
N GLY A 119 -6.85 6.08 -21.41
CA GLY A 119 -8.22 5.89 -21.89
C GLY A 119 -8.52 4.49 -22.41
N VAL A 120 -7.62 3.53 -22.20
CA VAL A 120 -7.75 2.16 -22.69
C VAL A 120 -7.79 1.17 -21.51
N THR A 121 -8.83 0.36 -21.45
CA THR A 121 -9.00 -0.68 -20.41
C THR A 121 -8.38 -1.98 -20.87
N VAL A 122 -7.52 -2.57 -20.04
CA VAL A 122 -7.10 -3.97 -20.20
C VAL A 122 -8.18 -4.86 -19.60
N GLU A 123 -8.77 -5.71 -20.42
CA GLU A 123 -9.86 -6.61 -20.05
C GLU A 123 -9.31 -7.91 -19.46
N HIS A 124 -8.48 -8.62 -20.22
CA HIS A 124 -7.81 -9.83 -19.75
C HIS A 124 -6.46 -10.05 -20.44
N LEU A 125 -5.67 -10.95 -19.86
CA LEU A 125 -4.35 -11.35 -20.34
C LEU A 125 -4.37 -12.85 -20.64
N GLU A 126 -3.81 -13.26 -21.77
CA GLU A 126 -3.75 -14.67 -22.17
C GLU A 126 -2.34 -15.06 -22.59
N ASP A 127 -1.71 -15.97 -21.86
CA ASP A 127 -0.40 -16.52 -22.20
C ASP A 127 -0.55 -17.55 -23.32
N ARG A 128 0.01 -17.27 -24.48
CA ARG A 128 0.05 -18.15 -25.67
C ARG A 128 1.32 -19.00 -25.75
N GLY A 129 2.12 -19.06 -24.70
CA GLY A 129 3.39 -19.78 -24.65
C GLY A 129 4.55 -19.00 -25.27
N ALA A 130 4.43 -18.53 -26.50
CA ALA A 130 5.44 -17.70 -27.16
C ALA A 130 5.30 -16.19 -26.89
N HIS A 131 4.11 -15.72 -26.54
CA HIS A 131 3.76 -14.34 -26.27
C HIS A 131 2.51 -14.26 -25.38
N VAL A 132 2.16 -13.05 -24.98
CA VAL A 132 0.91 -12.73 -24.27
C VAL A 132 0.01 -11.94 -25.20
N ASP A 133 -1.23 -12.37 -25.38
CA ASP A 133 -2.29 -11.54 -25.95
C ASP A 133 -2.90 -10.71 -24.81
N VAL A 134 -2.84 -9.39 -24.95
CA VAL A 134 -3.40 -8.40 -24.01
C VAL A 134 -4.65 -7.83 -24.66
N HIS A 135 -5.80 -8.31 -24.19
CA HIS A 135 -7.11 -7.86 -24.68
C HIS A 135 -7.48 -6.54 -24.03
N THR A 136 -7.73 -5.55 -24.88
CA THR A 136 -8.08 -4.19 -24.43
C THR A 136 -9.35 -3.70 -25.11
N SER A 137 -9.96 -2.64 -24.55
CA SER A 137 -11.10 -1.97 -25.18
C SER A 137 -10.82 -1.37 -26.57
N ALA A 138 -9.54 -1.24 -26.93
CA ALA A 138 -9.10 -0.74 -28.25
C ALA A 138 -8.60 -1.83 -29.20
N GLY A 139 -8.66 -3.10 -28.81
CA GLY A 139 -8.17 -4.23 -29.58
C GLY A 139 -7.16 -5.10 -28.81
N VAL A 140 -6.51 -6.01 -29.53
CA VAL A 140 -5.55 -6.95 -28.91
C VAL A 140 -4.14 -6.47 -29.19
N LEU A 141 -3.36 -6.29 -28.12
CA LEU A 141 -1.91 -6.03 -28.20
C LEU A 141 -1.14 -7.33 -27.89
N ARG A 142 0.04 -7.46 -28.45
CA ARG A 142 0.92 -8.61 -28.24
C ARG A 142 2.24 -8.21 -27.61
N ALA A 143 2.63 -8.91 -26.54
CA ALA A 143 3.89 -8.68 -25.89
C ALA A 143 4.61 -9.97 -25.55
N ARG A 144 5.93 -9.91 -25.35
CA ARG A 144 6.72 -11.04 -24.84
C ARG A 144 6.39 -11.32 -23.37
N LEU A 145 6.17 -10.28 -22.58
CA LEU A 145 5.84 -10.34 -21.15
C LEU A 145 4.71 -9.36 -20.82
N ALA A 146 3.86 -9.72 -19.89
CA ALA A 146 2.83 -8.83 -19.36
C ALA A 146 2.91 -8.71 -17.84
N MET A 147 2.82 -7.48 -17.32
CA MET A 147 2.81 -7.16 -15.91
C MET A 147 1.45 -6.59 -15.52
N ASP A 148 0.71 -7.30 -14.68
CA ASP A 148 -0.65 -6.91 -14.28
C ASP A 148 -0.63 -6.17 -12.95
N SER A 149 -0.76 -4.84 -12.98
CA SER A 149 -0.85 -4.00 -11.78
C SER A 149 -2.27 -3.57 -11.44
N ARG A 150 -3.26 -4.11 -12.13
CA ARG A 150 -4.67 -3.82 -11.85
C ARG A 150 -5.03 -4.33 -10.44
N PRO A 151 -5.86 -3.58 -9.68
CA PRO A 151 -6.30 -4.08 -8.39
C PRO A 151 -7.07 -5.40 -8.57
N PRO A 152 -6.96 -6.34 -7.62
CA PRO A 152 -7.75 -7.56 -7.67
C PRO A 152 -9.23 -7.21 -7.54
N SER A 153 -10.11 -8.00 -8.18
CA SER A 153 -11.53 -7.89 -7.90
C SER A 153 -11.78 -8.20 -6.42
N LEU A 154 -12.36 -7.24 -5.71
CA LEU A 154 -12.81 -7.44 -4.32
C LEU A 154 -14.16 -8.16 -4.24
N THR A 155 -14.73 -8.56 -5.39
CA THR A 155 -15.91 -9.42 -5.42
C THR A 155 -15.52 -10.82 -4.97
N ARG A 156 -15.85 -11.13 -3.74
CA ARG A 156 -15.54 -12.41 -3.10
C ARG A 156 -16.30 -13.56 -3.79
N ALA A 157 -15.57 -14.60 -4.14
CA ALA A 157 -16.14 -15.94 -4.09
C ALA A 157 -16.65 -16.18 -2.66
N ALA A 158 -17.75 -16.92 -2.51
CA ALA A 158 -18.41 -17.12 -1.22
C ALA A 158 -17.40 -17.40 -0.11
N ASP A 159 -17.49 -16.64 0.99
CA ASP A 159 -16.65 -16.80 2.17
C ASP A 159 -16.76 -18.24 2.67
N ASP A 160 -15.72 -19.01 2.45
CA ASP A 160 -15.64 -20.38 2.97
C ASP A 160 -15.28 -20.39 4.48
N GLY A 161 -15.24 -19.20 5.10
CA GLY A 161 -14.93 -18.99 6.51
C GLY A 161 -13.46 -19.21 6.87
N ASN A 162 -12.62 -19.56 5.91
CA ASN A 162 -11.25 -19.97 6.15
C ASN A 162 -10.25 -18.82 6.15
N ASP A 163 -10.52 -17.71 5.43
CA ASP A 163 -9.63 -16.56 5.38
C ASP A 163 -10.22 -15.35 6.12
N VAL A 164 -9.34 -14.48 6.60
CA VAL A 164 -9.74 -13.19 7.15
C VAL A 164 -9.79 -12.19 6.01
N ASN A 165 -10.92 -11.53 5.86
CA ASN A 165 -11.13 -10.50 4.88
C ASN A 165 -11.72 -9.28 5.57
N LEU A 166 -10.84 -8.35 5.90
CA LEU A 166 -11.17 -7.01 6.35
C LEU A 166 -10.76 -6.02 5.27
N LEU A 167 -11.33 -4.85 5.34
CA LEU A 167 -10.96 -3.70 4.54
C LEU A 167 -10.48 -2.61 5.49
N GLN A 168 -9.34 -2.01 5.20
CA GLN A 168 -9.02 -0.68 5.67
C GLN A 168 -9.65 0.30 4.70
N HIS A 169 -10.60 1.05 5.16
CA HIS A 169 -11.26 2.05 4.32
C HIS A 169 -11.33 3.37 5.07
N PHE A 170 -11.22 4.44 4.33
CA PHE A 170 -11.07 5.75 4.90
C PHE A 170 -11.63 6.85 4.01
N ARG A 171 -11.95 7.96 4.68
CA ARG A 171 -12.20 9.24 4.05
C ARG A 171 -11.51 10.33 4.85
N GLY A 172 -10.82 11.21 4.16
CA GLY A 172 -10.05 12.30 4.74
C GLY A 172 -10.36 13.64 4.11
N ARG A 173 -10.09 14.68 4.87
CA ARG A 173 -10.14 16.08 4.44
C ARG A 173 -8.81 16.76 4.74
N VAL A 174 -8.27 17.48 3.76
CA VAL A 174 -7.26 18.47 4.05
C VAL A 174 -7.97 19.71 4.57
N VAL A 175 -7.71 20.05 5.82
CA VAL A 175 -8.34 21.20 6.51
C VAL A 175 -7.30 22.28 6.78
N ARG A 176 -7.74 23.55 6.73
CA ARG A 176 -6.92 24.70 7.07
C ARG A 176 -7.63 25.57 8.12
N SER A 177 -6.88 25.96 9.16
CA SER A 177 -7.32 26.91 10.19
C SER A 177 -6.62 28.26 10.04
N THR A 178 -7.23 29.32 10.60
CA THR A 178 -6.58 30.63 10.70
C THR A 178 -5.57 30.69 11.85
N GLU A 179 -5.71 29.81 12.84
CA GLU A 179 -4.86 29.72 14.02
C GLU A 179 -3.87 28.55 13.90
N PRO A 180 -2.68 28.63 14.50
CA PRO A 180 -1.70 27.56 14.52
C PRO A 180 -2.12 26.49 15.55
N VAL A 181 -2.78 25.42 15.09
CA VAL A 181 -3.37 24.40 15.97
C VAL A 181 -2.74 23.02 15.81
N PHE A 182 -1.90 22.81 14.80
CA PHE A 182 -1.25 21.54 14.54
C PHE A 182 0.23 21.55 14.91
N GLU A 183 0.72 20.43 15.43
CA GLU A 183 2.16 20.18 15.66
C GLU A 183 2.79 19.67 14.35
N ALA A 184 3.43 20.57 13.58
CA ALA A 184 3.91 20.31 12.24
C ALA A 184 4.96 19.16 12.12
N ASP A 185 5.62 18.77 13.20
CA ASP A 185 6.63 17.71 13.23
C ASP A 185 6.09 16.35 13.75
N THR A 186 4.79 16.25 14.05
CA THR A 186 4.18 15.10 14.70
C THR A 186 2.99 14.55 13.90
N ALA A 187 3.15 13.37 13.29
CA ALA A 187 2.03 12.65 12.69
C ALA A 187 1.23 11.91 13.77
N THR A 188 -0.10 12.06 13.81
CA THR A 188 -0.96 11.19 14.62
C THR A 188 -1.37 9.98 13.78
N LEU A 189 -0.77 8.83 14.06
CA LEU A 189 -1.01 7.61 13.30
C LEU A 189 -2.34 6.96 13.64
N MET A 190 -2.75 7.01 14.91
CA MET A 190 -4.04 6.48 15.37
C MET A 190 -4.50 7.27 16.59
N ASP A 191 -5.66 7.91 16.50
CA ASP A 191 -6.38 8.44 17.64
C ASP A 191 -7.69 7.67 17.80
N PHE A 192 -7.72 6.74 18.76
CA PHE A 192 -8.86 5.87 19.05
C PHE A 192 -9.91 6.54 19.95
N ASP A 193 -9.75 7.82 20.29
CA ASP A 193 -10.75 8.56 21.08
C ASP A 193 -11.95 8.97 20.19
N VAL A 194 -12.55 7.97 19.56
CA VAL A 194 -13.72 8.01 18.67
C VAL A 194 -14.62 6.80 18.92
N SER A 195 -15.88 6.83 18.44
CA SER A 195 -16.79 5.71 18.56
C SER A 195 -16.21 4.44 17.90
N GLN A 196 -16.30 3.31 18.58
CA GLN A 196 -15.93 1.98 18.07
C GLN A 196 -17.16 1.14 17.72
N ALA A 197 -18.37 1.76 17.62
CA ALA A 197 -19.63 1.02 17.43
C ALA A 197 -19.73 0.33 16.05
N ASP A 198 -19.11 0.93 15.02
CA ASP A 198 -19.18 0.43 13.64
C ASP A 198 -17.95 -0.42 13.23
N GLY A 199 -17.06 -0.72 14.16
CA GLY A 199 -15.85 -1.48 13.92
C GLY A 199 -14.60 -0.84 14.56
N ILE A 200 -13.41 -1.31 14.18
CA ILE A 200 -12.16 -0.69 14.62
C ILE A 200 -12.05 0.66 13.91
N HIS A 201 -12.04 1.74 14.66
CA HIS A 201 -12.09 3.10 14.14
C HIS A 201 -11.05 4.00 14.82
N PHE A 202 -10.36 4.81 14.02
CA PHE A 202 -9.43 5.82 14.51
C PHE A 202 -9.36 7.03 13.58
N ILE A 203 -8.93 8.16 14.12
CA ILE A 203 -8.57 9.33 13.32
C ILE A 203 -7.06 9.34 13.09
N TYR A 204 -6.69 9.60 11.84
CA TYR A 204 -5.32 9.79 11.38
C TYR A 204 -5.12 11.25 11.04
N VAL A 205 -4.00 11.86 11.49
CA VAL A 205 -3.73 13.28 11.25
C VAL A 205 -2.30 13.48 10.78
N LEU A 206 -2.17 14.13 9.64
CA LEU A 206 -0.89 14.51 9.04
C LEU A 206 -0.80 16.04 8.92
N PRO A 207 -0.17 16.71 9.87
CA PRO A 207 0.06 18.14 9.77
C PRO A 207 1.08 18.47 8.67
N PHE A 208 0.69 19.29 7.72
CA PHE A 208 1.62 19.80 6.70
C PHE A 208 2.34 21.08 7.17
N ASP A 209 1.68 21.83 8.03
CA ASP A 209 2.20 22.98 8.76
C ASP A 209 1.38 23.19 10.04
N ALA A 210 1.59 24.30 10.74
CA ALA A 210 0.83 24.61 11.96
C ALA A 210 -0.67 24.91 11.71
N HIS A 211 -1.06 25.19 10.48
CA HIS A 211 -2.42 25.59 10.10
C HIS A 211 -3.15 24.52 9.25
N THR A 212 -2.41 23.68 8.55
CA THR A 212 -2.95 22.78 7.53
C THR A 212 -2.63 21.33 7.87
N ALA A 213 -3.64 20.46 7.85
CA ALA A 213 -3.45 19.02 8.05
C ALA A 213 -4.44 18.21 7.21
N LEU A 214 -4.02 16.99 6.83
CA LEU A 214 -4.96 15.94 6.49
C LEU A 214 -5.53 15.36 7.78
N VAL A 215 -6.86 15.29 7.88
CA VAL A 215 -7.58 14.60 8.96
C VAL A 215 -8.45 13.53 8.32
N GLU A 216 -8.19 12.28 8.69
CA GLU A 216 -8.79 11.11 8.06
C GLU A 216 -9.48 10.23 9.09
N SER A 217 -10.73 9.84 8.81
CA SER A 217 -11.47 8.82 9.54
C SER A 217 -11.26 7.47 8.88
N THR A 218 -10.64 6.53 9.60
CA THR A 218 -10.24 5.21 9.09
C THR A 218 -10.91 4.10 9.88
N PHE A 219 -11.48 3.14 9.15
CA PHE A 219 -12.12 1.95 9.71
C PHE A 219 -11.47 0.66 9.21
N PHE A 220 -11.51 -0.37 10.07
CA PHE A 220 -11.25 -1.76 9.69
C PHE A 220 -12.56 -2.55 9.89
N THR A 221 -13.24 -2.84 8.79
CA THR A 221 -14.48 -3.63 8.77
C THR A 221 -14.54 -4.52 7.53
N GLU A 222 -15.57 -5.32 7.39
CA GLU A 222 -15.75 -6.20 6.23
C GLU A 222 -16.30 -5.46 4.99
N ARG A 223 -16.85 -4.26 5.16
CA ARG A 223 -17.44 -3.43 4.08
C ARG A 223 -17.24 -1.96 4.37
N PRO A 224 -17.05 -1.11 3.34
CA PRO A 224 -17.07 0.33 3.52
C PRO A 224 -18.40 0.81 4.13
N LEU A 225 -18.33 1.90 4.85
CA LEU A 225 -19.47 2.58 5.46
C LEU A 225 -19.98 3.72 4.55
N PRO A 226 -21.20 4.25 4.78
CA PRO A 226 -21.65 5.45 4.09
C PRO A 226 -20.75 6.66 4.37
N ASP A 227 -20.52 7.49 3.36
CA ASP A 227 -19.63 8.67 3.44
C ASP A 227 -19.93 9.57 4.64
N ALA A 228 -21.20 9.75 4.99
CA ALA A 228 -21.63 10.57 6.11
C ALA A 228 -21.08 10.10 7.47
N VAL A 229 -20.76 8.82 7.63
CA VAL A 229 -20.20 8.28 8.88
C VAL A 229 -18.79 8.80 9.10
N TYR A 230 -17.96 8.79 8.06
CA TYR A 230 -16.59 9.32 8.14
C TYR A 230 -16.58 10.83 8.37
N GLU A 231 -17.41 11.56 7.63
CA GLU A 231 -17.50 13.01 7.72
C GLU A 231 -17.94 13.45 9.13
N ALA A 232 -18.98 12.82 9.68
CA ALA A 232 -19.45 13.10 11.03
C ALA A 232 -18.39 12.78 12.10
N ALA A 233 -17.58 11.72 11.90
CA ALA A 233 -16.50 11.37 12.80
C ALA A 233 -15.39 12.43 12.78
N ILE A 234 -15.01 12.92 11.60
CA ILE A 234 -14.01 14.01 11.45
C ILE A 234 -14.52 15.28 12.13
N ASP A 235 -15.77 15.69 11.88
CA ASP A 235 -16.36 16.90 12.47
C ASP A 235 -16.43 16.80 14.00
N THR A 236 -16.84 15.65 14.52
CA THR A 236 -16.90 15.39 15.95
C THR A 236 -15.51 15.46 16.59
N TRP A 237 -14.51 14.84 15.96
CA TRP A 237 -13.14 14.84 16.43
C TRP A 237 -12.55 16.25 16.42
N LEU A 238 -12.69 17.01 15.32
CA LEU A 238 -12.21 18.40 15.21
C LEU A 238 -12.84 19.29 16.29
N THR A 239 -14.16 19.23 16.45
CA THR A 239 -14.89 20.03 17.47
C THR A 239 -14.41 19.71 18.88
N ARG A 240 -14.15 18.45 19.19
CA ARG A 240 -13.74 18.02 20.52
C ARG A 240 -12.27 18.31 20.81
N ARG A 241 -11.39 18.09 19.84
CA ARG A 241 -9.94 18.27 20.01
C ARG A 241 -9.48 19.71 19.88
N LEU A 242 -10.18 20.48 19.07
CA LEU A 242 -9.83 21.87 18.71
C LEU A 242 -11.07 22.76 18.85
N PRO A 243 -11.60 22.89 20.09
CA PRO A 243 -12.85 23.62 20.32
C PRO A 243 -12.72 25.09 19.93
N GLY A 244 -13.70 25.60 19.21
CA GLY A 244 -13.75 26.99 18.77
C GLY A 244 -12.92 27.32 17.52
N VAL A 245 -12.14 26.40 17.02
CA VAL A 245 -11.35 26.59 15.78
C VAL A 245 -12.25 26.39 14.56
N VAL A 246 -12.16 27.33 13.61
CA VAL A 246 -12.87 27.25 12.34
C VAL A 246 -11.93 26.66 11.28
N PHE A 247 -12.42 25.66 10.57
CA PHE A 247 -11.68 24.99 9.51
C PHE A 247 -12.32 25.21 8.15
N GLN A 248 -11.48 25.48 7.14
CA GLN A 248 -11.84 25.41 5.74
C GLN A 248 -11.37 24.07 5.18
N THR A 249 -12.23 23.32 4.50
CA THR A 249 -11.84 22.13 3.73
C THR A 249 -11.21 22.55 2.40
N ILE A 250 -10.01 22.05 2.12
CA ILE A 250 -9.23 22.33 0.91
C ILE A 250 -9.48 21.24 -0.13
N SER A 251 -9.40 19.98 0.30
CA SER A 251 -9.58 18.82 -0.59
C SER A 251 -10.06 17.60 0.21
N HIS A 252 -10.47 16.56 -0.51
CA HIS A 252 -10.88 15.28 0.04
C HIS A 252 -10.05 14.16 -0.55
N GLU A 253 -9.84 13.10 0.22
CA GLU A 253 -9.34 11.82 -0.29
C GLU A 253 -10.16 10.67 0.30
N SER A 254 -10.14 9.52 -0.38
CA SER A 254 -10.76 8.31 0.13
C SER A 254 -10.08 7.09 -0.48
N GLY A 255 -10.16 5.96 0.22
CA GLY A 255 -9.59 4.73 -0.27
C GLY A 255 -10.13 3.50 0.42
N VAL A 256 -9.92 2.37 -0.25
CA VAL A 256 -10.22 1.03 0.26
C VAL A 256 -9.01 0.15 0.00
N ILE A 257 -8.44 -0.40 1.07
CA ILE A 257 -7.26 -1.25 1.03
C ILE A 257 -7.64 -2.63 1.56
N PRO A 258 -7.43 -3.71 0.80
CA PRO A 258 -7.72 -5.05 1.29
C PRO A 258 -6.75 -5.44 2.42
N MET A 259 -7.31 -5.90 3.53
CA MET A 259 -6.62 -6.52 4.65
C MET A 259 -7.00 -8.00 4.67
N THR A 260 -6.37 -8.78 3.81
CA THR A 260 -6.76 -10.17 3.57
C THR A 260 -5.63 -11.13 3.87
N THR A 261 -6.01 -12.32 4.35
CA THR A 261 -5.12 -13.47 4.46
C THR A 261 -5.19 -14.38 3.24
N GLU A 262 -6.02 -14.08 2.26
CA GLU A 262 -6.08 -14.86 1.01
C GLU A 262 -4.71 -14.83 0.29
N PRO A 263 -4.27 -15.96 -0.25
CA PRO A 263 -3.04 -16.00 -1.02
C PRO A 263 -3.22 -15.27 -2.35
N PHE A 264 -2.22 -14.50 -2.75
CA PHE A 264 -2.17 -13.88 -4.07
C PHE A 264 -1.41 -14.78 -5.04
N ASP A 265 -2.01 -15.09 -6.18
CA ASP A 265 -1.33 -15.76 -7.28
C ASP A 265 -0.53 -14.71 -8.08
N ALA A 266 0.69 -14.43 -7.61
CA ALA A 266 1.55 -13.41 -8.21
C ALA A 266 2.15 -13.84 -9.56
N TRP A 267 2.16 -15.12 -9.90
CA TRP A 267 2.76 -15.65 -11.14
C TRP A 267 1.84 -16.68 -11.82
N PRO A 268 0.70 -16.23 -12.37
CA PRO A 268 -0.32 -17.11 -12.93
C PRO A 268 0.16 -17.90 -14.18
N SER A 269 1.17 -17.38 -14.86
CA SER A 269 1.80 -18.09 -15.99
C SER A 269 3.24 -17.60 -16.19
N PRO A 270 4.08 -18.33 -16.96
CA PRO A 270 5.48 -17.95 -17.16
C PRO A 270 5.70 -16.53 -17.71
N ARG A 271 4.76 -16.00 -18.50
CA ARG A 271 4.87 -14.70 -19.15
C ARG A 271 3.99 -13.61 -18.54
N ILE A 272 3.17 -13.93 -17.54
CA ILE A 272 2.29 -12.97 -16.86
C ILE A 272 2.67 -12.91 -15.38
N VAL A 273 2.98 -11.71 -14.89
CA VAL A 273 3.27 -11.45 -13.47
C VAL A 273 2.30 -10.41 -12.94
N ARG A 274 1.62 -10.72 -11.83
CA ARG A 274 0.82 -9.74 -11.10
C ARG A 274 1.70 -8.97 -10.12
N ILE A 275 1.52 -7.66 -10.13
CA ILE A 275 2.30 -6.74 -9.28
C ILE A 275 1.36 -5.84 -8.47
N GLY A 276 1.89 -5.14 -7.49
CA GLY A 276 1.09 -4.27 -6.61
C GLY A 276 0.15 -5.06 -5.71
N THR A 277 -1.08 -4.60 -5.53
CA THR A 277 -2.07 -5.26 -4.65
C THR A 277 -2.35 -6.69 -5.09
N ALA A 278 -2.55 -6.92 -6.40
CA ALA A 278 -2.80 -8.25 -6.94
C ALA A 278 -1.57 -9.18 -6.84
N GLY A 279 -0.37 -8.62 -6.73
CA GLY A 279 0.88 -9.35 -6.48
C GLY A 279 1.19 -9.56 -5.00
N GLY A 280 0.32 -9.13 -4.07
CA GLY A 280 0.53 -9.29 -2.63
C GLY A 280 1.48 -8.28 -1.98
N HIS A 281 1.72 -7.11 -2.60
CA HIS A 281 2.65 -6.10 -2.11
C HIS A 281 2.04 -5.12 -1.10
N VAL A 282 0.77 -5.26 -0.75
CA VAL A 282 0.15 -4.53 0.36
C VAL A 282 0.32 -5.37 1.63
N LYS A 283 0.86 -4.77 2.70
CA LYS A 283 0.94 -5.46 3.99
C LYS A 283 -0.45 -5.59 4.62
N PRO A 284 -0.98 -6.80 4.79
CA PRO A 284 -2.36 -7.00 5.23
C PRO A 284 -2.69 -6.37 6.59
N SER A 285 -1.71 -6.32 7.52
CA SER A 285 -1.93 -5.83 8.89
C SER A 285 -1.77 -4.33 9.08
N SER A 286 -1.27 -3.59 8.07
CA SER A 286 -1.03 -2.14 8.15
C SER A 286 -1.49 -1.35 6.93
N GLY A 287 -1.84 -2.02 5.82
CA GLY A 287 -2.17 -1.36 4.56
C GLY A 287 -0.98 -0.72 3.83
N TYR A 288 0.24 -0.80 4.38
CA TYR A 288 1.41 -0.20 3.76
C TYR A 288 1.79 -0.93 2.47
N ALA A 289 2.01 -0.16 1.40
CA ALA A 289 2.32 -0.70 0.08
C ALA A 289 3.58 -0.07 -0.54
N PHE A 290 3.81 1.23 -0.33
CA PHE A 290 4.80 1.99 -1.08
C PHE A 290 6.18 1.35 -1.06
N LEU A 291 6.79 1.16 0.12
CA LEU A 291 8.13 0.57 0.24
C LEU A 291 8.20 -0.89 -0.23
N ALA A 292 7.12 -1.65 -0.05
CA ALA A 292 7.07 -3.03 -0.53
C ALA A 292 7.13 -3.08 -2.06
N VAL A 293 6.39 -2.19 -2.74
CA VAL A 293 6.45 -2.03 -4.20
C VAL A 293 7.84 -1.58 -4.63
N GLN A 294 8.44 -0.57 -3.98
CA GLN A 294 9.78 -0.08 -4.36
C GLN A 294 10.85 -1.17 -4.23
N ARG A 295 10.83 -1.96 -3.16
CA ARG A 295 11.76 -3.09 -2.99
C ARG A 295 11.56 -4.14 -4.07
N PHE A 296 10.30 -4.50 -4.32
CA PHE A 296 9.97 -5.49 -5.34
C PHE A 296 10.45 -5.08 -6.72
N VAL A 297 10.09 -3.88 -7.19
CA VAL A 297 10.47 -3.45 -8.55
C VAL A 297 11.99 -3.33 -8.72
N ARG A 298 12.70 -2.92 -7.68
CA ARG A 298 14.18 -2.85 -7.69
C ARG A 298 14.82 -4.22 -7.86
N GLU A 299 14.24 -5.27 -7.27
CA GLU A 299 14.71 -6.64 -7.40
C GLU A 299 14.23 -7.30 -8.71
N PHE A 300 13.01 -6.98 -9.14
CA PHE A 300 12.38 -7.62 -10.29
C PHE A 300 12.82 -7.05 -11.63
N ALA A 301 13.03 -5.74 -11.74
CA ALA A 301 13.39 -5.11 -13.01
C ALA A 301 14.66 -5.68 -13.65
N PRO A 302 15.76 -5.97 -12.93
CA PRO A 302 16.93 -6.64 -13.52
C PRO A 302 16.62 -8.04 -14.09
N ARG A 303 15.69 -8.77 -13.47
CA ARG A 303 15.25 -10.10 -13.99
C ARG A 303 14.48 -9.95 -15.28
N VAL A 304 13.59 -8.97 -15.37
CA VAL A 304 12.86 -8.66 -16.61
C VAL A 304 13.84 -8.26 -17.72
N VAL A 305 14.77 -7.35 -17.45
CA VAL A 305 15.79 -6.92 -18.42
C VAL A 305 16.62 -8.11 -18.90
N SER A 306 17.02 -9.02 -18.01
CA SER A 306 17.73 -10.24 -18.37
C SER A 306 16.90 -11.17 -19.25
N ALA A 307 15.61 -11.36 -18.91
CA ALA A 307 14.69 -12.17 -19.70
C ALA A 307 14.48 -11.62 -21.12
N LEU A 308 14.44 -10.29 -21.27
CA LEU A 308 14.34 -9.65 -22.58
C LEU A 308 15.55 -9.91 -23.49
N ARG A 309 16.76 -10.04 -22.91
CA ARG A 309 18.00 -10.31 -23.67
C ARG A 309 18.08 -11.72 -24.24
N VAL A 310 17.44 -12.71 -23.57
CA VAL A 310 17.52 -14.13 -23.91
C VAL A 310 16.21 -14.72 -24.44
N ASP A 311 15.19 -13.88 -24.67
CA ASP A 311 13.82 -14.28 -25.00
C ASP A 311 13.21 -15.26 -23.98
N GLY A 312 13.46 -15.00 -22.69
CA GLY A 312 13.04 -15.80 -21.56
C GLY A 312 11.81 -15.26 -20.83
N CYS A 313 11.49 -15.93 -19.73
CA CYS A 313 10.51 -15.48 -18.74
C CYS A 313 11.20 -14.85 -17.54
N ALA A 314 10.50 -13.97 -16.82
CA ALA A 314 11.01 -13.30 -15.63
C ALA A 314 10.28 -13.80 -14.39
N GLU A 315 10.92 -14.70 -13.64
CA GLU A 315 10.37 -15.15 -12.36
C GLU A 315 10.37 -14.01 -11.34
N PRO A 316 9.18 -13.65 -10.77
CA PRO A 316 9.12 -12.60 -9.79
C PRO A 316 9.77 -13.03 -8.46
N PRO A 317 10.40 -12.11 -7.72
CA PRO A 317 10.76 -12.39 -6.33
C PRO A 317 9.48 -12.56 -5.49
N ALA A 318 9.58 -13.31 -4.40
CA ALA A 318 8.46 -13.44 -3.48
C ALA A 318 8.08 -12.06 -2.92
N ALA A 319 6.82 -11.68 -3.04
CA ALA A 319 6.32 -10.40 -2.54
C ALA A 319 6.58 -10.24 -1.04
N ARG A 320 6.43 -11.34 -0.28
CA ARG A 320 6.57 -11.36 1.18
C ARG A 320 7.12 -12.70 1.68
N SER A 321 7.83 -12.67 2.80
CA SER A 321 8.34 -13.89 3.42
C SER A 321 7.21 -14.72 4.05
N ARG A 322 7.37 -16.06 4.11
CA ARG A 322 6.42 -16.93 4.81
C ARG A 322 6.22 -16.51 6.27
N ARG A 323 7.27 -16.00 6.90
CA ARG A 323 7.26 -15.49 8.27
C ARG A 323 6.32 -14.29 8.43
N THR A 324 6.44 -13.28 7.57
CA THR A 324 5.60 -12.08 7.62
C THR A 324 4.14 -12.41 7.29
N ILE A 325 3.89 -13.31 6.34
CA ILE A 325 2.55 -13.82 6.04
C ILE A 325 1.93 -14.49 7.28
N ALA A 326 2.70 -15.31 7.99
CA ALA A 326 2.21 -15.96 9.21
C ALA A 326 1.85 -14.97 10.32
N LEU A 327 2.70 -13.97 10.55
CA LEU A 327 2.46 -12.93 11.56
C LEU A 327 1.22 -12.10 11.23
N ASP A 328 1.05 -11.70 9.98
CA ASP A 328 -0.15 -10.96 9.56
C ASP A 328 -1.41 -11.81 9.64
N THR A 329 -1.33 -13.11 9.30
CA THR A 329 -2.47 -14.02 9.44
C THR A 329 -2.93 -14.11 10.89
N ILE A 330 -2.01 -14.25 11.83
CA ILE A 330 -2.30 -14.29 13.28
C ILE A 330 -2.91 -12.96 13.72
N PHE A 331 -2.31 -11.84 13.32
CA PHE A 331 -2.75 -10.51 13.74
C PHE A 331 -4.14 -10.16 13.19
N LEU A 332 -4.40 -10.42 11.91
CA LEU A 332 -5.71 -10.20 11.31
C LEU A 332 -6.79 -11.11 11.92
N SER A 333 -6.47 -12.38 12.20
CA SER A 333 -7.37 -13.29 12.90
C SER A 333 -7.73 -12.75 14.28
N TYR A 334 -6.75 -12.18 14.99
CA TYR A 334 -6.97 -11.53 16.27
C TYR A 334 -7.86 -10.29 16.16
N LEU A 335 -7.60 -9.40 15.21
CA LEU A 335 -8.41 -8.19 15.00
C LEU A 335 -9.86 -8.53 14.65
N ARG A 336 -10.10 -9.56 13.82
CA ARG A 336 -11.43 -10.03 13.49
C ARG A 336 -12.17 -10.62 14.69
N SER A 337 -11.47 -11.42 15.51
CA SER A 337 -12.08 -12.11 16.65
C SER A 337 -12.27 -11.22 17.88
N ARG A 338 -11.54 -10.11 17.97
CA ARG A 338 -11.49 -9.22 19.13
C ARG A 338 -11.39 -7.75 18.74
N PRO A 339 -12.31 -7.24 17.89
CA PRO A 339 -12.24 -5.86 17.43
C PRO A 339 -12.25 -4.84 18.57
N GLU A 340 -12.97 -5.13 19.66
CA GLU A 340 -13.05 -4.29 20.87
C GLU A 340 -11.69 -4.11 21.58
N ARG A 341 -10.72 -5.00 21.31
CA ARG A 341 -9.38 -4.94 21.88
C ARG A 341 -8.37 -4.21 21.00
N ALA A 342 -8.73 -3.93 19.77
CA ALA A 342 -7.82 -3.32 18.81
C ALA A 342 -7.21 -2.00 19.31
N PRO A 343 -7.98 -1.02 19.87
CA PRO A 343 -7.43 0.21 20.38
C PRO A 343 -6.32 -0.02 21.43
N ASP A 344 -6.59 -0.86 22.44
CA ASP A 344 -5.60 -1.22 23.48
C ASP A 344 -4.39 -1.93 22.89
N THR A 345 -4.60 -2.82 21.92
CA THR A 345 -3.51 -3.59 21.30
C THR A 345 -2.58 -2.70 20.53
N PHE A 346 -3.11 -1.83 19.66
CA PHE A 346 -2.30 -0.87 18.91
C PHE A 346 -1.59 0.10 19.86
N TYR A 347 -2.30 0.67 20.83
CA TYR A 347 -1.69 1.57 21.81
C TYR A 347 -0.49 0.93 22.50
N ARG A 348 -0.63 -0.31 23.02
CA ARG A 348 0.45 -1.04 23.68
C ARG A 348 1.61 -1.39 22.75
N LEU A 349 1.34 -1.69 21.49
CA LEU A 349 2.41 -1.89 20.50
C LEU A 349 3.29 -0.64 20.39
N PHE A 350 2.66 0.53 20.23
CA PHE A 350 3.39 1.80 20.15
C PHE A 350 4.02 2.21 21.48
N GLU A 351 3.41 1.87 22.61
CA GLU A 351 3.94 2.16 23.96
C GLU A 351 5.20 1.34 24.27
N ARG A 352 5.20 0.03 23.96
CA ARG A 352 6.17 -0.92 24.49
C ARG A 352 7.24 -1.34 23.52
N VAL A 353 6.91 -1.45 22.23
CA VAL A 353 7.89 -1.85 21.21
C VAL A 353 8.85 -0.69 20.94
N PRO A 354 10.18 -0.92 20.92
CA PRO A 354 11.10 0.13 20.51
C PRO A 354 10.73 0.73 19.16
N PRO A 355 10.69 2.07 19.02
CA PRO A 355 10.14 2.74 17.84
C PRO A 355 10.75 2.30 16.50
N ALA A 356 12.08 2.13 16.46
CA ALA A 356 12.77 1.66 15.26
C ALA A 356 12.39 0.21 14.88
N VAL A 357 12.18 -0.67 15.88
CA VAL A 357 11.73 -2.04 15.67
C VAL A 357 10.31 -2.05 15.10
N LEU A 358 9.42 -1.24 15.69
CA LEU A 358 8.03 -1.14 15.24
C LEU A 358 7.94 -0.59 13.80
N ALA A 359 8.69 0.46 13.47
CA ALA A 359 8.73 1.02 12.14
C ALA A 359 9.17 -0.04 11.09
N ARG A 360 10.22 -0.82 11.38
CA ARG A 360 10.66 -1.91 10.50
C ARG A 360 9.61 -3.03 10.39
N PHE A 361 8.99 -3.41 11.51
CA PHE A 361 7.95 -4.43 11.53
C PHE A 361 6.73 -4.01 10.67
N LEU A 362 6.24 -2.79 10.83
CA LEU A 362 5.11 -2.25 10.07
C LEU A 362 5.41 -2.12 8.56
N SER A 363 6.68 -2.00 8.19
CA SER A 363 7.13 -1.83 6.80
C SER A 363 7.65 -3.12 6.14
N ASP A 364 7.52 -4.29 6.78
CA ASP A 364 8.08 -5.58 6.32
C ASP A 364 9.59 -5.53 6.03
N THR A 365 10.32 -4.69 6.77
CA THR A 365 11.79 -4.59 6.70
C THR A 365 12.48 -5.16 7.95
N GLY A 366 11.68 -5.72 8.87
CA GLY A 366 12.14 -6.24 10.14
C GLY A 366 12.91 -7.57 10.03
N THR A 367 13.79 -7.78 10.99
CA THR A 367 14.52 -9.04 11.19
C THR A 367 13.70 -10.02 12.07
N LEU A 368 14.16 -11.26 12.18
CA LEU A 368 13.58 -12.22 13.12
C LEU A 368 13.65 -11.71 14.58
N ALA A 369 14.73 -11.00 14.93
CA ALA A 369 14.86 -10.41 16.27
C ALA A 369 13.84 -9.30 16.52
N ASP A 370 13.51 -8.50 15.49
CA ASP A 370 12.46 -7.49 15.56
C ASP A 370 11.10 -8.15 15.81
N ASP A 371 10.76 -9.22 15.08
CA ASP A 371 9.50 -9.94 15.25
C ASP A 371 9.38 -10.56 16.65
N LEU A 372 10.45 -11.18 17.15
CA LEU A 372 10.48 -11.72 18.51
C LEU A 372 10.29 -10.61 19.57
N THR A 373 10.84 -9.42 19.32
CA THR A 373 10.64 -8.27 20.19
C THR A 373 9.17 -7.84 20.20
N VAL A 374 8.56 -7.71 19.02
CA VAL A 374 7.12 -7.38 18.89
C VAL A 374 6.27 -8.44 19.58
N MET A 375 6.54 -9.71 19.37
CA MET A 375 5.78 -10.82 19.98
C MET A 375 5.88 -10.83 21.51
N ARG A 376 7.05 -10.54 22.09
CA ARG A 376 7.26 -10.51 23.55
C ARG A 376 6.60 -9.32 24.22
N THR A 377 6.48 -8.21 23.52
CA THR A 377 5.94 -6.95 24.06
C THR A 377 4.44 -6.80 23.81
N SER A 378 3.89 -7.50 22.83
CA SER A 378 2.45 -7.58 22.59
C SER A 378 1.75 -8.47 23.64
N ASP A 379 0.42 -8.48 23.65
CA ASP A 379 -0.44 -9.25 24.58
C ASP A 379 -0.32 -10.77 24.29
N SER A 380 0.89 -11.32 24.57
CA SER A 380 1.41 -12.57 24.04
C SER A 380 0.55 -13.83 24.29
N PRO A 381 -0.15 -14.01 25.45
CA PRO A 381 -0.94 -15.24 25.65
C PRO A 381 -2.15 -15.34 24.71
N ARG A 382 -2.75 -14.20 24.35
CA ARG A 382 -3.94 -14.16 23.48
C ARG A 382 -3.57 -14.27 22.02
N LEU A 383 -2.50 -13.61 21.60
CA LEU A 383 -1.95 -13.78 20.26
C LEU A 383 -1.43 -15.20 20.04
N ALA A 384 -0.85 -15.85 21.07
CA ALA A 384 -0.47 -17.25 21.01
C ALA A 384 -1.69 -18.17 20.83
N LEU A 385 -2.82 -17.89 21.48
CA LEU A 385 -4.06 -18.63 21.28
C LEU A 385 -4.60 -18.45 19.85
N GLU A 386 -4.56 -17.25 19.30
CA GLU A 386 -4.94 -17.01 17.89
C GLU A 386 -3.96 -17.67 16.92
N ALA A 387 -2.67 -17.75 17.23
CA ALA A 387 -1.71 -18.51 16.45
C ALA A 387 -2.09 -20.00 16.35
N ILE A 388 -2.56 -20.58 17.45
CA ILE A 388 -3.06 -21.97 17.47
C ILE A 388 -4.31 -22.10 16.60
N ARG A 389 -5.26 -21.16 16.72
CA ARG A 389 -6.48 -21.12 15.91
C ARG A 389 -6.21 -20.89 14.42
N ALA A 390 -5.23 -20.06 14.10
CA ALA A 390 -4.82 -19.78 12.72
C ALA A 390 -3.95 -20.89 12.10
N THR A 391 -3.55 -21.92 12.85
CA THR A 391 -2.70 -23.02 12.36
C THR A 391 -3.24 -23.70 11.09
N PRO A 392 -4.54 -23.96 10.94
CA PRO A 392 -5.09 -24.52 9.69
C PRO A 392 -4.87 -23.60 8.49
N LEU A 393 -5.06 -22.29 8.67
CA LEU A 393 -4.81 -21.26 7.64
C LEU A 393 -3.34 -21.21 7.24
N LEU A 394 -2.44 -21.27 8.23
CA LEU A 394 -0.99 -21.27 8.01
C LEU A 394 -0.54 -22.48 7.19
N ARG A 395 -1.06 -23.68 7.47
CA ARG A 395 -0.72 -24.91 6.75
C ARG A 395 -1.14 -24.88 5.28
N ARG A 396 -2.25 -24.22 4.93
CA ARG A 396 -2.70 -24.05 3.54
C ARG A 396 -1.79 -23.12 2.74
N LYS A 397 -1.21 -22.11 3.38
CA LYS A 397 -0.38 -21.08 2.71
C LYS A 397 1.09 -21.48 2.55
N THR A 398 1.50 -22.57 3.18
CA THR A 398 2.87 -23.09 3.11
C THR A 398 3.01 -24.26 2.13
N ARG A 399 1.93 -24.72 1.53
CA ARG A 399 1.91 -25.68 0.41
C ARG A 399 1.79 -24.95 -0.92
#